data_2d9810debc5cfb663b97e004db85451a
#
_entry.id   2d9810debc5cfb663b97e004db85451a
#
_cell.length_a   1.000
_cell.length_b   1.000
_cell.length_c   1.000
_cell.angle_alpha   90.00
_cell.angle_beta   90.00
_cell.angle_gamma   90.00
#
_symmetry.space_group_name_H-M   'P 1'
#
loop_
_entity.id
_entity.type
_entity.pdbx_description
1 polymer ?
#
loop_
_entity_poly.entity_id
_entity_poly.type
_entity_poly.pdbx_seq_one_letter_code
_entity_poly.pdbx_strand_id
1 'polypeptide(L)'
;MHLSSFARPVQFSSAKKLASFFGLHPVFKTSGDGTSGIHMSKQGRKEPRKILFMVALVSLTANPHIQKIYEEHTAKGMKKMAAIGLCMHKILRIIYGMLKNNQAYDSQVDQKNRERIKARKAPRVAKNVNRRYEMFDQQAPVSRRQGNKRKEWKQSQSDNITMCGIGVSTPSIG
;
A
#
# COMPACT_ATOMS: atom_id res chain seq x y z
N MET A 1 0.25 -25.69 30.61
CA MET A 1 0.65 -24.61 29.69
C MET A 1 -0.31 -23.44 29.89
N HIS A 2 0.17 -22.36 30.47
CA HIS A 2 -0.65 -21.19 30.79
C HIS A 2 -1.06 -20.42 29.52
N LEU A 3 -2.32 -20.49 29.13
CA LEU A 3 -2.96 -19.69 28.08
C LEU A 3 -3.13 -18.19 28.47
N SER A 4 -2.57 -17.78 29.60
CA SER A 4 -2.71 -16.42 30.16
C SER A 4 -1.87 -15.35 29.43
N SER A 5 -1.03 -15.73 28.47
CA SER A 5 -0.19 -14.79 27.71
C SER A 5 -0.86 -14.23 26.45
N PHE A 6 -2.00 -14.76 26.02
CA PHE A 6 -2.83 -14.11 25.00
C PHE A 6 -3.62 -13.02 25.72
N ALA A 7 -3.14 -11.80 25.64
CA ALA A 7 -3.91 -10.63 26.04
C ALA A 7 -5.32 -10.78 25.46
N ARG A 8 -6.33 -10.79 26.34
CA ARG A 8 -7.74 -10.97 25.94
C ARG A 8 -8.02 -10.00 24.79
N PRO A 9 -8.39 -10.45 23.59
CA PRO A 9 -8.57 -9.58 22.43
C PRO A 9 -9.67 -8.54 22.67
N VAL A 10 -10.53 -8.78 23.64
CA VAL A 10 -11.56 -7.85 24.12
C VAL A 10 -10.97 -6.56 24.69
N GLN A 11 -9.72 -6.55 25.14
CA GLN A 11 -9.07 -5.33 25.69
C GLN A 11 -8.69 -4.31 24.59
N PHE A 12 -8.65 -4.71 23.33
CA PHE A 12 -8.32 -3.82 22.23
C PHE A 12 -9.57 -3.30 21.55
N SER A 13 -9.71 -1.99 21.45
CA SER A 13 -10.86 -1.35 20.79
C SER A 13 -10.90 -1.59 19.28
N SER A 14 -9.78 -2.01 18.66
CA SER A 14 -9.73 -2.30 17.23
C SER A 14 -8.63 -3.31 16.87
N ALA A 15 -8.85 -4.04 15.76
CA ALA A 15 -7.85 -4.95 15.20
C ALA A 15 -6.55 -4.24 14.81
N LYS A 16 -6.60 -2.94 14.49
CA LYS A 16 -5.40 -2.14 14.19
C LYS A 16 -4.53 -1.94 15.43
N LYS A 17 -5.14 -1.67 16.59
CA LYS A 17 -4.41 -1.52 17.84
C LYS A 17 -3.77 -2.84 18.26
N LEU A 18 -4.46 -3.97 18.06
CA LEU A 18 -3.91 -5.30 18.29
C LEU A 18 -2.71 -5.59 17.37
N ALA A 19 -2.82 -5.27 16.07
CA ALA A 19 -1.74 -5.44 15.11
C ALA A 19 -0.52 -4.56 15.45
N SER A 20 -0.76 -3.35 15.91
CA SER A 20 0.29 -2.44 16.38
C SER A 20 0.99 -2.99 17.62
N PHE A 21 0.25 -3.52 18.57
CA PHE A 21 0.79 -4.12 19.79
C PHE A 21 1.70 -5.34 19.51
N PHE A 22 1.38 -6.11 18.46
CA PHE A 22 2.24 -7.22 18.02
C PHE A 22 3.33 -6.78 17.03
N GLY A 23 3.40 -5.52 16.67
CA GLY A 23 4.39 -4.98 15.73
C GLY A 23 4.23 -5.47 14.30
N LEU A 24 2.98 -5.75 13.88
CA LEU A 24 2.63 -6.19 12.53
C LEU A 24 2.26 -5.03 11.59
N HIS A 25 2.41 -3.78 12.03
CA HIS A 25 2.12 -2.62 11.20
C HIS A 25 3.33 -2.23 10.35
N PRO A 26 3.10 -1.69 9.15
CA PRO A 26 4.18 -1.17 8.32
C PRO A 26 4.75 0.13 8.90
N VAL A 27 6.05 0.27 8.85
CA VAL A 27 6.78 1.51 9.15
C VAL A 27 7.31 2.08 7.85
N PHE A 28 7.03 3.35 7.63
CA PHE A 28 7.49 4.09 6.47
C PHE A 28 8.68 4.95 6.90
N LYS A 29 9.80 4.78 6.26
CA LYS A 29 10.91 5.71 6.38
C LYS A 29 10.74 6.78 5.31
N THR A 30 10.28 7.95 5.72
CA THR A 30 10.18 9.12 4.86
C THR A 30 11.27 10.11 5.23
N SER A 31 12.09 10.50 4.28
CA SER A 31 12.93 11.68 4.36
C SER A 31 12.40 12.74 3.39
N GLY A 32 12.82 13.99 3.51
CA GLY A 32 12.35 15.08 2.65
C GLY A 32 12.42 14.79 1.15
N ASP A 33 13.24 13.82 0.75
CA ASP A 33 13.49 13.44 -0.65
C ASP A 33 12.69 12.20 -1.11
N GLY A 34 11.80 11.66 -0.28
CA GLY A 34 10.92 10.54 -0.63
C GLY A 34 10.83 9.43 0.42
N THR A 35 10.19 8.34 0.04
CA THR A 35 9.99 7.18 0.90
C THR A 35 11.08 6.14 0.64
N SER A 36 11.95 5.92 1.59
CA SER A 36 12.97 4.88 1.51
C SER A 36 12.52 3.63 2.25
N GLY A 37 11.87 2.72 1.54
CA GLY A 37 11.54 1.39 2.03
C GLY A 37 10.39 1.32 3.04
N ILE A 38 9.65 0.24 2.93
CA ILE A 38 8.56 -0.12 3.85
C ILE A 38 8.97 -1.43 4.51
N HIS A 39 8.98 -1.46 5.84
CA HIS A 39 9.25 -2.68 6.59
C HIS A 39 8.27 -2.87 7.74
N MET A 40 8.18 -4.09 8.23
CA MET A 40 7.37 -4.39 9.42
C MET A 40 8.05 -3.79 10.66
N SER A 41 7.29 -3.14 11.53
CA SER A 41 7.77 -2.47 12.74
C SER A 41 8.60 -3.39 13.64
N LYS A 42 8.15 -4.64 13.81
CA LYS A 42 8.73 -5.63 14.72
C LYS A 42 8.80 -5.17 16.19
N GLN A 43 8.30 -4.00 16.51
CA GLN A 43 8.14 -3.53 17.89
C GLN A 43 6.97 -4.28 18.54
N GLY A 44 7.17 -4.78 19.74
CA GLY A 44 6.18 -5.58 20.46
C GLY A 44 6.62 -7.03 20.71
N ARG A 45 5.69 -7.86 21.22
CA ARG A 45 5.98 -9.24 21.61
C ARG A 45 6.40 -10.10 20.42
N LYS A 46 7.51 -10.83 20.59
CA LYS A 46 8.07 -11.69 19.52
C LYS A 46 7.28 -12.99 19.35
N GLU A 47 6.79 -13.56 20.43
CA GLU A 47 6.16 -14.89 20.45
C GLU A 47 4.88 -14.93 19.59
N PRO A 48 3.88 -14.05 19.77
CA PRO A 48 2.70 -14.04 18.92
C PRO A 48 3.03 -13.82 17.43
N ARG A 49 4.06 -13.03 17.16
CA ARG A 49 4.49 -12.77 15.77
C ARG A 49 5.11 -14.01 15.14
N LYS A 50 5.91 -14.81 15.89
CA LYS A 50 6.45 -16.08 15.40
C LYS A 50 5.32 -17.07 15.10
N ILE A 51 4.36 -17.20 16.02
CA ILE A 51 3.19 -18.08 15.82
C ILE A 51 2.39 -17.65 14.60
N LEU A 52 2.08 -16.36 14.46
CA LEU A 52 1.36 -15.84 13.31
C LEU A 52 2.09 -16.06 11.99
N PHE A 53 3.42 -16.00 11.99
CA PHE A 53 4.22 -16.30 10.81
C PHE A 53 4.06 -17.77 10.40
N MET A 54 4.17 -18.71 11.33
CA MET A 54 3.97 -20.14 11.07
C MET A 54 2.53 -20.42 10.60
N VAL A 55 1.55 -19.83 11.27
CA VAL A 55 0.13 -19.95 10.87
C VAL A 55 -0.07 -19.39 9.46
N ALA A 56 0.56 -18.27 9.11
CA ALA A 56 0.47 -17.70 7.77
C ALA A 56 1.05 -18.65 6.71
N LEU A 57 2.21 -19.26 6.96
CA LEU A 57 2.81 -20.24 6.06
C LEU A 57 1.90 -21.45 5.81
N VAL A 58 1.38 -22.04 6.89
CA VAL A 58 0.44 -23.17 6.78
C VAL A 58 -0.86 -22.75 6.08
N SER A 59 -1.36 -21.54 6.35
CA SER A 59 -2.56 -21.02 5.71
C SER A 59 -2.43 -20.80 4.21
N LEU A 60 -1.23 -20.65 3.68
CA LEU A 60 -1.02 -20.54 2.22
C LEU A 60 -1.41 -21.84 1.48
N THR A 61 -1.27 -22.98 2.14
CA THR A 61 -1.65 -24.27 1.58
C THR A 61 -3.06 -24.71 1.99
N ALA A 62 -3.44 -24.43 3.24
CA ALA A 62 -4.69 -24.92 3.83
C ALA A 62 -5.90 -24.00 3.59
N ASN A 63 -5.69 -22.71 3.31
CA ASN A 63 -6.79 -21.74 3.22
C ASN A 63 -6.77 -21.01 1.86
N PRO A 64 -7.69 -21.34 0.94
CA PRO A 64 -7.74 -20.75 -0.39
C PRO A 64 -7.95 -19.23 -0.36
N HIS A 65 -8.58 -18.69 0.67
CA HIS A 65 -8.77 -17.25 0.83
C HIS A 65 -7.45 -16.52 1.10
N ILE A 66 -6.60 -17.07 1.97
CA ILE A 66 -5.28 -16.49 2.28
C ILE A 66 -4.33 -16.69 1.10
N GLN A 67 -4.38 -17.85 0.45
CA GLN A 67 -3.62 -18.13 -0.76
C GLN A 67 -3.92 -17.09 -1.84
N LYS A 68 -5.19 -16.83 -2.14
CA LYS A 68 -5.61 -15.84 -3.12
C LYS A 68 -5.07 -14.43 -2.81
N ILE A 69 -5.08 -14.02 -1.54
CA ILE A 69 -4.51 -12.73 -1.13
C ILE A 69 -3.00 -12.69 -1.40
N TYR A 70 -2.30 -13.77 -1.07
CA TYR A 70 -0.86 -13.89 -1.30
C TYR A 70 -0.52 -13.77 -2.79
N GLU A 71 -1.22 -14.52 -3.63
CA GLU A 71 -1.04 -14.52 -5.09
C GLU A 71 -1.35 -13.16 -5.70
N GLU A 72 -2.46 -12.52 -5.33
CA GLU A 72 -2.84 -11.18 -5.79
C GLU A 72 -1.74 -10.13 -5.51
N HIS A 73 -1.10 -10.20 -4.34
CA HIS A 73 -0.08 -9.24 -3.96
C HIS A 73 1.29 -9.57 -4.59
N THR A 74 1.61 -10.85 -4.73
CA THR A 74 2.83 -11.29 -5.40
C THR A 74 2.79 -10.98 -6.89
N ALA A 75 1.65 -11.18 -7.55
CA ALA A 75 1.43 -10.81 -8.95
C ALA A 75 1.60 -9.28 -9.20
N LYS A 76 1.32 -8.45 -8.19
CA LYS A 76 1.58 -7.00 -8.23
C LYS A 76 3.04 -6.61 -7.97
N GLY A 77 3.96 -7.56 -7.96
CA GLY A 77 5.39 -7.32 -7.75
C GLY A 77 5.82 -7.19 -6.28
N MET A 78 4.97 -7.56 -5.34
CA MET A 78 5.35 -7.52 -3.92
C MET A 78 6.32 -8.67 -3.58
N LYS A 79 7.36 -8.37 -2.80
CA LYS A 79 8.30 -9.39 -2.31
C LYS A 79 7.57 -10.45 -1.48
N LYS A 80 7.90 -11.75 -1.67
CA LYS A 80 7.26 -12.89 -0.99
C LYS A 80 7.15 -12.71 0.52
N MET A 81 8.22 -12.27 1.20
CA MET A 81 8.20 -12.03 2.66
C MET A 81 7.26 -10.90 3.06
N ALA A 82 7.11 -9.86 2.25
CA ALA A 82 6.17 -8.78 2.51
C ALA A 82 4.72 -9.26 2.32
N ALA A 83 4.45 -10.10 1.32
CA ALA A 83 3.16 -10.73 1.11
C ALA A 83 2.76 -11.65 2.29
N ILE A 84 3.70 -12.43 2.83
CA ILE A 84 3.47 -13.21 4.06
C ILE A 84 3.12 -12.28 5.24
N GLY A 85 3.81 -11.16 5.40
CA GLY A 85 3.49 -10.16 6.43
C GLY A 85 2.06 -9.61 6.31
N LEU A 86 1.57 -9.41 5.08
CA LEU A 86 0.16 -9.06 4.83
C LEU A 86 -0.79 -10.18 5.24
N CYS A 87 -0.47 -11.45 4.93
CA CYS A 87 -1.26 -12.59 5.33
C CYS A 87 -1.34 -12.70 6.86
N MET A 88 -0.22 -12.51 7.58
CA MET A 88 -0.20 -12.47 9.05
C MET A 88 -1.16 -11.41 9.60
N HIS A 89 -1.09 -10.20 9.06
CA HIS A 89 -1.97 -9.11 9.47
C HIS A 89 -3.44 -9.41 9.16
N LYS A 90 -3.72 -10.08 8.03
CA LYS A 90 -5.08 -10.48 7.65
C LYS A 90 -5.63 -11.55 8.60
N ILE A 91 -4.84 -12.58 8.89
CA ILE A 91 -5.21 -13.65 9.83
C ILE A 91 -5.51 -13.06 11.21
N LEU A 92 -4.66 -12.16 11.71
CA LEU A 92 -4.89 -11.48 12.98
C LEU A 92 -6.23 -10.72 13.01
N ARG A 93 -6.58 -10.05 11.93
CA ARG A 93 -7.86 -9.35 11.82
C ARG A 93 -9.06 -10.30 11.81
N ILE A 94 -8.92 -11.46 11.17
CA ILE A 94 -9.96 -12.49 11.17
C ILE A 94 -10.15 -13.01 12.60
N ILE A 95 -9.07 -13.40 13.27
CA ILE A 95 -9.10 -13.87 14.66
C ILE A 95 -9.74 -12.81 15.57
N TYR A 96 -9.34 -11.57 15.45
CA TYR A 96 -9.94 -10.48 16.23
C TYR A 96 -11.45 -10.35 15.99
N GLY A 97 -11.89 -10.44 14.73
CA GLY A 97 -13.30 -10.37 14.35
C GLY A 97 -14.11 -11.52 14.94
N MET A 98 -13.60 -12.75 14.84
CA MET A 98 -14.23 -13.95 15.42
C MET A 98 -14.40 -13.81 16.94
N LEU A 99 -13.34 -13.41 17.64
CA LEU A 99 -13.36 -13.28 19.09
C LEU A 99 -14.23 -12.11 19.57
N LYS A 100 -14.26 -11.00 18.83
CA LYS A 100 -15.08 -9.84 19.17
C LYS A 100 -16.58 -10.13 18.99
N ASN A 101 -16.93 -10.84 17.94
CA ASN A 101 -18.33 -11.11 17.59
C ASN A 101 -18.80 -12.48 18.12
N ASN A 102 -17.92 -13.24 18.77
CA ASN A 102 -18.16 -14.60 19.21
C ASN A 102 -18.74 -15.49 18.10
N GLN A 103 -18.18 -15.39 16.89
CA GLN A 103 -18.61 -16.08 15.68
C GLN A 103 -17.52 -17.04 15.19
N ALA A 104 -17.95 -18.20 14.68
CA ALA A 104 -17.04 -19.13 14.00
C ALA A 104 -16.47 -18.52 12.70
N TYR A 105 -15.38 -19.10 12.20
CA TYR A 105 -14.79 -18.69 10.93
C TYR A 105 -15.72 -18.99 9.76
N ASP A 106 -16.03 -17.95 8.99
CA ASP A 106 -16.73 -18.05 7.71
C ASP A 106 -15.90 -17.36 6.63
N SER A 107 -15.49 -18.13 5.62
CA SER A 107 -14.70 -17.63 4.49
C SER A 107 -15.44 -16.59 3.64
N GLN A 108 -16.78 -16.64 3.62
CA GLN A 108 -17.60 -15.74 2.80
C GLN A 108 -17.73 -14.33 3.39
N VAL A 109 -17.61 -14.19 4.72
CA VAL A 109 -17.73 -12.88 5.39
C VAL A 109 -16.75 -11.86 4.83
N ASP A 110 -15.55 -12.29 4.52
CA ASP A 110 -14.53 -11.39 3.99
C ASP A 110 -14.82 -10.96 2.55
N GLN A 111 -15.35 -11.85 1.74
CA GLN A 111 -15.78 -11.54 0.39
C GLN A 111 -16.95 -10.54 0.40
N LYS A 112 -17.99 -10.79 1.20
CA LYS A 112 -19.11 -9.87 1.41
C LYS A 112 -18.64 -8.50 1.89
N ASN A 113 -17.67 -8.45 2.82
CA ASN A 113 -17.09 -7.20 3.29
C ASN A 113 -16.29 -6.46 2.21
N ARG A 114 -15.57 -7.16 1.34
CA ARG A 114 -14.87 -6.56 0.19
C ARG A 114 -15.84 -5.94 -0.81
N GLU A 115 -16.91 -6.64 -1.13
CA GLU A 115 -17.97 -6.16 -2.03
C GLU A 115 -18.66 -4.92 -1.45
N ARG A 116 -19.00 -4.96 -0.16
CA ARG A 116 -19.58 -3.83 0.56
C ARG A 116 -18.67 -2.59 0.58
N ILE A 117 -17.34 -2.80 0.71
CA ILE A 117 -16.36 -1.72 0.64
C ILE A 117 -16.23 -1.19 -0.80
N LYS A 118 -16.27 -2.06 -1.81
CA LYS A 118 -16.26 -1.64 -3.22
C LYS A 118 -17.50 -0.82 -3.55
N ALA A 119 -18.69 -1.27 -3.12
CA ALA A 119 -19.94 -0.54 -3.32
C ALA A 119 -19.98 0.84 -2.62
N ARG A 120 -19.36 0.94 -1.42
CA ARG A 120 -19.23 2.22 -0.69
C ARG A 120 -18.18 3.18 -1.27
N LYS A 121 -17.21 2.66 -2.00
CA LYS A 121 -16.28 3.49 -2.75
C LYS A 121 -17.02 3.97 -4.00
N ALA A 122 -17.83 5.04 -3.86
CA ALA A 122 -18.21 5.83 -5.02
C ALA A 122 -16.97 6.07 -5.88
N PRO A 123 -17.13 6.09 -7.23
CA PRO A 123 -16.01 6.38 -8.11
C PRO A 123 -15.36 7.65 -7.57
N ARG A 124 -14.12 7.52 -7.11
CA ARG A 124 -13.34 8.70 -6.72
C ARG A 124 -13.24 9.47 -8.02
N VAL A 125 -14.05 10.51 -8.15
CA VAL A 125 -13.77 11.58 -9.09
C VAL A 125 -12.30 11.87 -8.86
N ALA A 126 -11.50 11.63 -9.89
CA ALA A 126 -10.06 11.85 -9.80
C ALA A 126 -9.91 13.26 -9.25
N LYS A 127 -9.60 13.37 -7.97
CA LYS A 127 -9.30 14.65 -7.37
C LYS A 127 -8.10 15.10 -8.16
N ASN A 128 -8.29 16.13 -8.94
CA ASN A 128 -7.25 16.70 -9.77
C ASN A 128 -6.09 17.00 -8.80
N VAL A 129 -5.15 16.07 -8.72
CA VAL A 129 -4.00 16.14 -7.79
C VAL A 129 -3.18 17.37 -8.14
N ASN A 130 -3.35 17.88 -9.36
CA ASN A 130 -2.66 19.05 -9.89
C ASN A 130 -3.23 20.38 -9.40
N ARG A 131 -4.44 20.40 -8.79
CA ARG A 131 -5.03 21.68 -8.33
C ARG A 131 -4.19 22.47 -7.34
N ARG A 132 -3.26 21.83 -6.62
CA ARG A 132 -2.33 22.51 -5.71
C ARG A 132 -1.09 23.06 -6.41
N TYR A 133 -0.88 22.71 -7.69
CA TYR A 133 0.34 23.05 -8.44
C TYR A 133 0.06 23.79 -9.75
N GLU A 134 -1.22 24.15 -10.01
CA GLU A 134 -1.59 24.87 -11.24
C GLU A 134 -1.09 26.31 -11.28
N MET A 135 -0.81 26.90 -10.13
CA MET A 135 -0.17 28.23 -10.05
C MET A 135 1.30 28.09 -9.71
N PHE A 136 2.03 27.37 -10.54
CA PHE A 136 3.46 27.28 -10.38
C PHE A 136 4.12 28.54 -10.95
N ASP A 137 4.50 29.43 -10.04
CA ASP A 137 5.48 30.44 -10.36
C ASP A 137 6.75 29.75 -10.88
N GLN A 138 7.05 29.94 -12.17
CA GLN A 138 8.21 29.31 -12.79
C GLN A 138 9.54 29.79 -12.17
N GLN A 139 9.49 30.89 -11.43
CA GLN A 139 10.62 31.46 -10.70
C GLN A 139 10.70 31.00 -9.24
N ALA A 140 9.66 30.33 -8.73
CA ALA A 140 9.69 29.85 -7.35
C ALA A 140 10.86 28.90 -7.10
N PRO A 141 11.56 29.02 -5.97
CA PRO A 141 12.64 28.12 -5.61
C PRO A 141 12.12 26.70 -5.49
N VAL A 142 12.73 25.77 -6.21
CA VAL A 142 12.37 24.35 -6.24
C VAL A 142 13.49 23.50 -5.67
N SER A 143 13.14 22.34 -5.10
CA SER A 143 14.15 21.37 -4.68
C SER A 143 15.01 20.95 -5.88
N ARG A 144 16.28 20.59 -5.62
CA ARG A 144 17.24 20.15 -6.66
C ARG A 144 16.65 19.08 -7.58
N ARG A 145 15.88 18.12 -7.03
CA ARG A 145 15.20 17.05 -7.78
C ARG A 145 14.11 17.59 -8.70
N GLN A 146 13.31 18.53 -8.24
CA GLN A 146 12.27 19.16 -9.06
C GLN A 146 12.90 20.05 -10.15
N GLY A 147 14.01 20.71 -9.83
CA GLY A 147 14.79 21.48 -10.79
C GLY A 147 15.31 20.61 -11.93
N ASN A 148 15.84 19.43 -11.64
CA ASN A 148 16.31 18.48 -12.65
C ASN A 148 15.16 17.97 -13.53
N LYS A 149 14.03 17.57 -12.94
CA LYS A 149 12.84 17.17 -13.70
C LYS A 149 12.31 18.26 -14.62
N ARG A 150 12.38 19.54 -14.20
CA ARG A 150 12.00 20.67 -15.07
C ARG A 150 12.95 20.84 -16.24
N LYS A 151 14.26 20.63 -16.03
CA LYS A 151 15.25 20.66 -17.10
C LYS A 151 15.03 19.54 -18.10
N GLU A 152 14.85 18.30 -17.62
CA GLU A 152 14.55 17.13 -18.45
C GLU A 152 13.27 17.33 -19.29
N TRP A 153 12.22 17.86 -18.67
CA TRP A 153 10.97 18.15 -19.39
C TRP A 153 11.12 19.24 -20.44
N LYS A 154 11.87 20.31 -20.16
CA LYS A 154 12.16 21.35 -21.14
C LYS A 154 13.00 20.80 -22.29
N GLN A 155 13.94 19.94 -22.01
CA GLN A 155 14.81 19.33 -23.02
C GLN A 155 14.03 18.41 -23.95
N SER A 156 13.13 17.57 -23.39
CA SER A 156 12.25 16.71 -24.21
C SER A 156 11.27 17.50 -25.08
N GLN A 157 10.84 18.70 -24.67
CA GLN A 157 10.03 19.57 -25.51
C GLN A 157 10.83 20.20 -26.64
N SER A 158 12.07 20.64 -26.37
CA SER A 158 12.94 21.20 -27.43
C SER A 158 13.28 20.14 -28.47
N ASP A 159 13.56 18.91 -28.06
CA ASP A 159 13.87 17.80 -28.95
C ASP A 159 12.67 17.42 -29.84
N ASN A 160 11.46 17.45 -29.30
CA ASN A 160 10.22 17.22 -30.05
C ASN A 160 9.94 18.33 -31.07
N ILE A 161 10.24 19.60 -30.75
CA ILE A 161 10.08 20.72 -31.68
C ILE A 161 11.09 20.62 -32.83
N THR A 162 12.31 20.17 -32.55
CA THR A 162 13.35 19.97 -33.54
C THR A 162 13.02 18.83 -34.50
N MET A 163 12.35 17.77 -34.02
CA MET A 163 11.90 16.65 -34.85
C MET A 163 10.66 16.99 -35.71
N CYS A 164 9.80 17.92 -35.29
CA CYS A 164 8.67 18.40 -36.10
C CYS A 164 9.01 19.51 -37.10
N GLY A 165 10.25 19.97 -37.14
CA GLY A 165 10.71 21.06 -37.96
C GLY A 165 11.17 20.67 -39.39
N ILE A 166 10.43 19.77 -40.05
CA ILE A 166 10.61 19.53 -41.49
C ILE A 166 9.48 20.20 -42.27
N GLY A 167 9.78 21.31 -42.89
CA GLY A 167 9.05 21.79 -44.04
C GLY A 167 8.10 22.97 -43.84
N VAL A 168 8.64 24.16 -43.55
CA VAL A 168 7.98 25.37 -43.98
C VAL A 168 8.84 25.99 -45.12
N SER A 169 8.54 25.58 -46.36
CA SER A 169 8.97 26.26 -47.54
C SER A 169 8.25 27.64 -47.59
N THR A 170 9.02 28.70 -47.45
CA THR A 170 8.53 30.04 -47.74
C THR A 170 8.23 30.18 -49.23
N PRO A 171 7.02 30.59 -49.64
CA PRO A 171 6.83 30.99 -51.03
C PRO A 171 7.50 32.35 -51.26
N SER A 172 8.45 32.39 -52.19
CA SER A 172 8.99 33.63 -52.69
C SER A 172 7.90 34.33 -53.50
N ILE A 173 7.55 35.54 -53.10
CA ILE A 173 6.74 36.44 -53.89
C ILE A 173 7.72 37.23 -54.75
N GLY A 174 7.66 36.98 -56.09
CA GLY A 174 8.21 37.83 -57.09
C GLY A 174 7.27 38.99 -57.43
#